data_cc597e1fd0b664b0b16fcec8e59d7b9d
#
_entry.id   cc597e1fd0b664b0b16fcec8e59d7b9d
#
_cell.length_a   1.000
_cell.length_b   1.000
_cell.length_c   1.000
_cell.angle_alpha   90.00
_cell.angle_beta   90.00
_cell.angle_gamma   90.00
#
_symmetry.space_group_name_H-M   'P 1'
#
loop_
_entity.id
_entity.type
_entity.pdbx_description
1 polymer ?
#
loop_
_entity_poly.entity_id
_entity_poly.type
_entity_poly.pdbx_seq_one_letter_code
_entity_poly.pdbx_strand_id
1 'polypeptide(L)'
;MDDIKSLESQLLERIKNSGSPQEVLRANELKDLYKVIPSLPTEDRRDFGQKINLLKQTLEAAVADRQNDIDNVQLEPIDVTAPFDVNADKPSLLPSENGTIHPLMREINSLSDIFQRMGFVIETSREIDDQYHMFETLNFPKGHPARDDYDTFMTEETDQNGEPFIAPAHTSTMQNRVLKKYKPQLDNDEPIAAVVPDRVFRNEDLDARHEHTFYQFEGVYVGKDVHAGMLVATLQQFLQEYYGKQLDVRVNPFYFPFTEPSFEFALSCPFCDKKGCKVCSYEGWIELLGCGMIHPNVLRAADIDPSVYTGFAWGGGVDRLVMMKEAIEDVRHFESGKLDFLRQF
;
A
#
# COMPACT_ATOMS: atom_id res chain seq x y z
N MET A 1 -40.06 -16.35 38.09
CA MET A 1 -39.97 -14.90 38.50
C MET A 1 -38.55 -14.49 38.81
N ASP A 2 -37.75 -15.36 39.35
CA ASP A 2 -36.35 -15.08 39.68
C ASP A 2 -35.44 -14.84 38.48
N ASP A 3 -35.77 -15.45 37.33
CA ASP A 3 -34.95 -15.35 36.12
C ASP A 3 -34.91 -13.92 35.49
N ILE A 4 -36.07 -13.19 35.47
CA ILE A 4 -36.11 -11.85 34.88
C ILE A 4 -35.35 -10.86 35.76
N LYS A 5 -35.49 -10.95 37.08
CA LYS A 5 -34.75 -10.07 38.01
C LYS A 5 -33.24 -10.35 38.01
N SER A 6 -32.88 -11.61 37.90
CA SER A 6 -31.47 -12.00 37.77
C SER A 6 -30.85 -11.43 36.48
N LEU A 7 -31.58 -11.56 35.36
CA LEU A 7 -31.18 -11.01 34.07
C LEU A 7 -31.09 -9.46 34.09
N GLU A 8 -32.06 -8.81 34.74
CA GLU A 8 -32.06 -7.34 34.92
C GLU A 8 -30.75 -6.90 35.63
N SER A 9 -30.43 -7.55 36.74
CA SER A 9 -29.22 -7.21 37.48
C SER A 9 -27.95 -7.40 36.66
N GLN A 10 -27.85 -8.49 35.89
CA GLN A 10 -26.72 -8.77 35.02
C GLN A 10 -26.57 -7.73 33.90
N LEU A 11 -27.68 -7.35 33.26
CA LEU A 11 -27.66 -6.37 32.18
C LEU A 11 -27.35 -4.96 32.69
N LEU A 12 -27.86 -4.58 33.84
CA LEU A 12 -27.53 -3.30 34.50
C LEU A 12 -26.03 -3.22 34.87
N GLU A 13 -25.44 -4.30 35.35
CA GLU A 13 -24.00 -4.33 35.62
C GLU A 13 -23.17 -4.23 34.34
N ARG A 14 -23.61 -4.89 33.26
CA ARG A 14 -22.97 -4.74 31.93
C ARG A 14 -23.05 -3.30 31.41
N ILE A 15 -24.22 -2.62 31.54
CA ILE A 15 -24.36 -1.20 31.17
C ILE A 15 -23.40 -0.32 31.95
N LYS A 16 -23.30 -0.53 33.26
CA LYS A 16 -22.42 0.26 34.14
C LYS A 16 -20.94 0.17 33.74
N ASN A 17 -20.48 -1.01 33.32
CA ASN A 17 -19.10 -1.28 32.98
C ASN A 17 -18.79 -1.14 31.47
N SER A 18 -19.79 -0.82 30.64
CA SER A 18 -19.62 -0.69 29.19
C SER A 18 -19.18 0.70 28.77
N GLY A 19 -18.26 0.75 27.80
CA GLY A 19 -17.93 1.96 27.03
C GLY A 19 -18.94 2.25 25.88
N SER A 20 -19.78 1.25 25.52
CA SER A 20 -20.82 1.35 24.51
C SER A 20 -22.13 0.80 25.05
N PRO A 21 -22.79 1.50 26.00
CA PRO A 21 -23.92 0.96 26.74
C PRO A 21 -25.12 0.60 25.87
N GLN A 22 -25.29 1.25 24.71
CA GLN A 22 -26.38 1.00 23.76
C GLN A 22 -26.38 -0.43 23.19
N GLU A 23 -25.23 -1.10 23.12
CA GLU A 23 -25.14 -2.48 22.62
C GLU A 23 -25.86 -3.48 23.52
N VAL A 24 -25.97 -3.19 24.82
CA VAL A 24 -26.67 -4.06 25.77
C VAL A 24 -28.15 -4.18 25.46
N LEU A 25 -28.78 -3.16 24.89
CA LEU A 25 -30.19 -3.20 24.45
C LEU A 25 -30.43 -4.17 23.29
N ARG A 26 -29.37 -4.61 22.61
CA ARG A 26 -29.42 -5.58 21.49
C ARG A 26 -29.03 -6.99 21.93
N ALA A 27 -28.81 -7.22 23.21
CA ALA A 27 -28.40 -8.49 23.75
C ALA A 27 -29.35 -9.64 23.36
N ASN A 28 -28.80 -10.81 23.07
CA ASN A 28 -29.60 -11.97 22.65
C ASN A 28 -30.54 -12.44 23.76
N GLU A 29 -30.13 -12.29 25.00
CA GLU A 29 -30.92 -12.63 26.19
C GLU A 29 -32.26 -11.88 26.22
N LEU A 30 -32.28 -10.58 25.81
CA LEU A 30 -33.52 -9.82 25.69
C LEU A 30 -34.39 -10.33 24.53
N LYS A 31 -33.80 -10.69 23.40
CA LYS A 31 -34.54 -11.25 22.25
C LYS A 31 -35.16 -12.59 22.59
N ASP A 32 -34.48 -13.40 23.37
CA ASP A 32 -34.96 -14.71 23.76
C ASP A 32 -36.16 -14.63 24.72
N LEU A 33 -36.26 -13.60 25.59
CA LEU A 33 -37.45 -13.36 26.37
C LEU A 33 -38.72 -13.18 25.52
N TYR A 34 -38.59 -12.45 24.40
CA TYR A 34 -39.71 -12.26 23.48
C TYR A 34 -40.12 -13.57 22.77
N LYS A 35 -39.20 -14.46 22.52
CA LYS A 35 -39.49 -15.77 21.90
C LYS A 35 -40.26 -16.73 22.83
N VAL A 36 -40.19 -16.49 24.14
CA VAL A 36 -40.92 -17.31 25.13
C VAL A 36 -42.40 -16.96 25.19
N ILE A 37 -42.83 -15.72 24.87
CA ILE A 37 -44.22 -15.25 24.99
C ILE A 37 -45.21 -16.19 24.29
N PRO A 38 -44.99 -16.65 23.02
CA PRO A 38 -45.94 -17.53 22.33
C PRO A 38 -46.14 -18.89 23.01
N SER A 39 -45.16 -19.37 23.78
CA SER A 39 -45.20 -20.66 24.47
C SER A 39 -45.95 -20.64 25.83
N LEU A 40 -46.26 -19.41 26.34
CA LEU A 40 -46.95 -19.25 27.62
C LEU A 40 -48.49 -19.44 27.45
N PRO A 41 -49.17 -19.83 28.53
CA PRO A 41 -50.65 -19.82 28.60
C PRO A 41 -51.21 -18.42 28.26
N THR A 42 -52.39 -18.35 27.62
CA THR A 42 -52.95 -17.10 27.12
C THR A 42 -53.18 -16.05 28.20
N GLU A 43 -53.52 -16.51 29.43
CA GLU A 43 -53.72 -15.67 30.62
C GLU A 43 -52.43 -15.02 31.13
N ASP A 44 -51.26 -15.68 30.97
CA ASP A 44 -49.97 -15.20 31.46
C ASP A 44 -49.22 -14.30 30.47
N ARG A 45 -49.56 -14.37 29.19
CA ARG A 45 -48.87 -13.60 28.11
C ARG A 45 -48.84 -12.12 28.35
N ARG A 46 -49.98 -11.58 28.81
CA ARG A 46 -50.13 -10.11 29.06
C ARG A 46 -49.26 -9.67 30.20
N ASP A 47 -49.28 -10.39 31.32
CA ASP A 47 -48.46 -10.06 32.49
C ASP A 47 -46.97 -10.21 32.23
N PHE A 48 -46.56 -11.25 31.53
CA PHE A 48 -45.18 -11.48 31.14
C PHE A 48 -44.68 -10.38 30.14
N GLY A 49 -45.50 -9.99 29.17
CA GLY A 49 -45.20 -8.91 28.25
C GLY A 49 -45.03 -7.56 28.93
N GLN A 50 -45.85 -7.26 29.97
CA GLN A 50 -45.71 -6.05 30.77
C GLN A 50 -44.39 -6.04 31.54
N LYS A 51 -43.96 -7.16 32.10
CA LYS A 51 -42.68 -7.30 32.80
C LYS A 51 -41.47 -7.10 31.88
N ILE A 52 -41.50 -7.65 30.65
CA ILE A 52 -40.47 -7.39 29.66
C ILE A 52 -40.40 -5.92 29.26
N ASN A 53 -41.53 -5.27 29.08
CA ASN A 53 -41.56 -3.86 28.75
C ASN A 53 -40.99 -2.98 29.89
N LEU A 54 -41.31 -3.33 31.12
CA LEU A 54 -40.77 -2.63 32.30
C LEU A 54 -39.23 -2.83 32.35
N LEU A 55 -38.76 -4.05 32.17
CA LEU A 55 -37.32 -4.37 32.10
C LEU A 55 -36.65 -3.51 31.02
N LYS A 56 -37.24 -3.45 29.82
CA LYS A 56 -36.69 -2.66 28.72
C LYS A 56 -36.61 -1.19 29.05
N GLN A 57 -37.66 -0.59 29.66
CA GLN A 57 -37.65 0.81 30.10
C GLN A 57 -36.56 1.07 31.16
N THR A 58 -36.37 0.16 32.12
CA THR A 58 -35.31 0.25 33.13
C THR A 58 -33.92 0.26 32.49
N LEU A 59 -33.70 -0.64 31.51
CA LEU A 59 -32.42 -0.71 30.80
C LEU A 59 -32.19 0.51 29.90
N GLU A 60 -33.21 1.01 29.21
CA GLU A 60 -33.13 2.23 28.40
C GLU A 60 -32.78 3.47 29.24
N ALA A 61 -33.37 3.60 30.44
CA ALA A 61 -33.01 4.66 31.38
C ALA A 61 -31.56 4.53 31.85
N ALA A 62 -31.13 3.34 32.25
CA ALA A 62 -29.76 3.10 32.68
C ALA A 62 -28.72 3.36 31.56
N VAL A 63 -29.06 3.03 30.30
CA VAL A 63 -28.22 3.35 29.14
C VAL A 63 -28.11 4.85 28.93
N ALA A 64 -29.22 5.58 29.04
CA ALA A 64 -29.22 7.05 28.90
C ALA A 64 -28.39 7.71 30.01
N ASP A 65 -28.53 7.27 31.26
CA ASP A 65 -27.73 7.78 32.38
C ASP A 65 -26.24 7.50 32.18
N ARG A 66 -25.90 6.28 31.79
CA ARG A 66 -24.49 5.90 31.54
C ARG A 66 -23.89 6.63 30.32
N GLN A 67 -24.68 6.87 29.27
CA GLN A 67 -24.24 7.66 28.12
C GLN A 67 -23.99 9.11 28.53
N ASN A 68 -24.86 9.71 29.34
CA ASN A 68 -24.66 11.04 29.89
C ASN A 68 -23.40 11.13 30.74
N ASP A 69 -23.09 10.11 31.54
CA ASP A 69 -21.84 10.05 32.32
C ASP A 69 -20.62 10.03 31.40
N ILE A 70 -20.68 9.27 30.30
CA ILE A 70 -19.59 9.19 29.30
C ILE A 70 -19.43 10.53 28.59
N ASP A 71 -20.54 11.14 28.17
CA ASP A 71 -20.54 12.37 27.38
C ASP A 71 -20.18 13.60 28.23
N ASN A 72 -20.42 13.54 29.54
CA ASN A 72 -20.13 14.61 30.53
C ASN A 72 -18.77 14.44 31.22
N VAL A 73 -17.87 13.60 30.73
CA VAL A 73 -16.49 13.58 31.24
C VAL A 73 -15.88 14.96 31.05
N GLN A 74 -15.69 15.68 32.16
CA GLN A 74 -14.99 16.96 32.15
C GLN A 74 -13.52 16.67 31.82
N LEU A 75 -13.15 16.97 30.57
CA LEU A 75 -11.76 16.98 30.18
C LEU A 75 -11.08 18.19 30.81
N GLU A 76 -9.88 18.01 31.33
CA GLU A 76 -9.05 19.14 31.76
C GLU A 76 -8.87 20.09 30.56
N PRO A 77 -9.01 21.41 30.81
CA PRO A 77 -8.87 22.38 29.72
C PRO A 77 -7.47 22.34 29.14
N ILE A 78 -7.38 22.15 27.82
CA ILE A 78 -6.13 22.15 27.09
C ILE A 78 -5.81 23.59 26.68
N ASP A 79 -4.61 24.07 27.02
CA ASP A 79 -4.11 25.36 26.51
C ASP A 79 -3.66 25.16 25.06
N VAL A 80 -4.51 25.58 24.12
CA VAL A 80 -4.23 25.46 22.68
C VAL A 80 -3.11 26.40 22.19
N THR A 81 -2.66 27.33 23.05
CA THR A 81 -1.56 28.25 22.73
C THR A 81 -0.21 27.76 23.24
N ALA A 82 -0.21 26.78 24.13
CA ALA A 82 1.01 26.19 24.68
C ALA A 82 1.59 25.12 23.74
N PRO A 83 2.91 24.89 23.76
CA PRO A 83 3.51 23.74 23.11
C PRO A 83 2.87 22.43 23.56
N PHE A 84 2.82 21.46 22.66
CA PHE A 84 2.12 20.19 22.90
C PHE A 84 2.61 19.44 24.14
N ASP A 85 3.91 19.51 24.42
CA ASP A 85 4.56 18.86 25.57
C ASP A 85 4.18 19.47 26.93
N VAL A 86 3.57 20.66 26.96
CA VAL A 86 3.03 21.29 28.18
C VAL A 86 1.64 20.77 28.52
N ASN A 87 0.84 20.45 27.49
CA ASN A 87 -0.55 20.01 27.64
C ASN A 87 -0.73 18.48 27.74
N ALA A 88 0.31 17.73 27.49
CA ALA A 88 0.24 16.28 27.49
C ALA A 88 1.34 15.66 28.35
N ASP A 89 1.01 14.60 29.05
CA ASP A 89 2.02 13.75 29.63
C ASP A 89 2.95 13.25 28.51
N LYS A 90 4.25 13.21 28.81
CA LYS A 90 5.21 12.65 27.85
C LYS A 90 4.80 11.21 27.57
N PRO A 91 4.57 10.86 26.29
CA PRO A 91 4.24 9.50 25.93
C PRO A 91 5.35 8.57 26.44
N SER A 92 4.99 7.47 27.08
CA SER A 92 5.96 6.45 27.43
C SER A 92 6.56 5.93 26.12
N LEU A 93 7.85 6.16 25.91
CA LEU A 93 8.55 5.56 24.78
C LEU A 93 8.46 4.05 24.92
N LEU A 94 8.06 3.38 23.85
CA LEU A 94 8.16 1.93 23.80
C LEU A 94 9.63 1.55 23.93
N PRO A 95 9.96 0.49 24.68
CA PRO A 95 11.30 -0.07 24.67
C PRO A 95 11.77 -0.32 23.24
N SER A 96 13.05 -0.07 22.96
CA SER A 96 13.60 -0.21 21.61
C SER A 96 13.40 -1.61 21.00
N GLU A 97 13.33 -2.64 21.84
CA GLU A 97 13.02 -4.01 21.46
C GLU A 97 11.58 -4.21 20.94
N ASN A 98 10.69 -3.29 21.22
CA ASN A 98 9.32 -3.29 20.70
C ASN A 98 9.16 -2.43 19.44
N GLY A 99 10.24 -1.80 18.99
CA GLY A 99 10.28 -1.09 17.72
C GLY A 99 10.36 -2.05 16.54
N THR A 100 9.73 -1.71 15.43
CA THR A 100 9.83 -2.46 14.17
C THR A 100 10.02 -1.51 13.00
N ILE A 101 10.61 -2.03 11.93
CA ILE A 101 10.71 -1.30 10.66
C ILE A 101 9.40 -1.54 9.89
N HIS A 102 8.85 -0.47 9.32
CA HIS A 102 7.67 -0.58 8.46
C HIS A 102 7.89 -1.65 7.37
N PRO A 103 6.91 -2.53 7.09
CA PRO A 103 7.10 -3.66 6.17
C PRO A 103 7.56 -3.23 4.77
N LEU A 104 7.03 -2.12 4.21
CA LEU A 104 7.53 -1.57 2.95
C LEU A 104 9.00 -1.17 3.02
N MET A 105 9.42 -0.48 4.07
CA MET A 105 10.82 -0.06 4.23
C MET A 105 11.76 -1.25 4.41
N ARG A 106 11.32 -2.27 5.14
CA ARG A 106 12.08 -3.52 5.27
C ARG A 106 12.31 -4.18 3.90
N GLU A 107 11.27 -4.24 3.07
CA GLU A 107 11.39 -4.84 1.75
C GLU A 107 12.18 -3.96 0.78
N ILE A 108 12.01 -2.64 0.79
CA ILE A 108 12.83 -1.71 0.00
C ILE A 108 14.32 -1.89 0.33
N ASN A 109 14.67 -2.00 1.61
CA ASN A 109 16.04 -2.26 2.02
C ASN A 109 16.54 -3.62 1.51
N SER A 110 15.71 -4.66 1.59
CA SER A 110 16.04 -6.00 1.08
C SER A 110 16.26 -6.01 -0.45
N LEU A 111 15.36 -5.36 -1.21
CA LEU A 111 15.49 -5.20 -2.66
C LEU A 111 16.77 -4.44 -3.02
N SER A 112 17.02 -3.34 -2.33
CA SER A 112 18.21 -2.50 -2.53
C SER A 112 19.50 -3.29 -2.28
N ASP A 113 19.56 -4.08 -1.21
CA ASP A 113 20.71 -4.92 -0.89
C ASP A 113 20.97 -5.98 -1.97
N ILE A 114 19.91 -6.62 -2.49
CA ILE A 114 20.06 -7.59 -3.60
C ILE A 114 20.66 -6.90 -4.82
N PHE A 115 20.11 -5.75 -5.25
CA PHE A 115 20.61 -5.05 -6.42
C PHE A 115 22.02 -4.48 -6.23
N GLN A 116 22.37 -3.99 -5.02
CA GLN A 116 23.74 -3.57 -4.72
C GLN A 116 24.75 -4.73 -4.86
N ARG A 117 24.41 -5.92 -4.38
CA ARG A 117 25.23 -7.13 -4.57
C ARG A 117 25.32 -7.56 -6.03
N MET A 118 24.34 -7.24 -6.85
CA MET A 118 24.35 -7.44 -8.31
C MET A 118 25.12 -6.33 -9.05
N GLY A 119 25.67 -5.33 -8.35
CA GLY A 119 26.49 -4.26 -8.92
C GLY A 119 25.69 -3.01 -9.34
N PHE A 120 24.44 -2.89 -8.94
CA PHE A 120 23.64 -1.70 -9.20
C PHE A 120 23.83 -0.64 -8.11
N VAL A 121 23.85 0.62 -8.48
CA VAL A 121 23.78 1.75 -7.54
C VAL A 121 22.32 2.04 -7.20
N ILE A 122 22.08 2.47 -5.97
CA ILE A 122 20.73 2.87 -5.54
C ILE A 122 20.64 4.39 -5.60
N GLU A 123 19.64 4.88 -6.32
CA GLU A 123 19.32 6.30 -6.44
C GLU A 123 17.95 6.59 -5.81
N THR A 124 17.72 7.84 -5.43
CA THR A 124 16.45 8.31 -4.89
C THR A 124 15.67 9.08 -5.94
N SER A 125 14.35 9.07 -5.84
CA SER A 125 13.46 9.84 -6.71
C SER A 125 13.13 11.21 -6.12
N ARG A 126 12.17 11.88 -6.75
CA ARG A 126 11.60 13.16 -6.33
C ARG A 126 10.10 12.99 -6.14
N GLU A 127 9.54 13.67 -5.17
CA GLU A 127 8.08 13.68 -4.94
C GLU A 127 7.36 14.74 -5.77
N ILE A 128 8.09 15.74 -6.26
CA ILE A 128 7.63 16.76 -7.22
C ILE A 128 8.63 16.82 -8.35
N ASP A 129 8.15 16.75 -9.58
CA ASP A 129 8.98 16.74 -10.78
C ASP A 129 8.34 17.55 -11.92
N ASP A 130 9.07 17.72 -13.01
CA ASP A 130 8.61 18.41 -14.22
C ASP A 130 8.06 17.42 -15.26
N GLN A 131 7.23 17.94 -16.15
CA GLN A 131 6.63 17.14 -17.24
C GLN A 131 7.68 16.67 -18.26
N TYR A 132 8.77 17.40 -18.43
CA TYR A 132 9.85 17.01 -19.34
C TYR A 132 10.44 15.64 -18.95
N HIS A 133 10.78 15.46 -17.68
CA HIS A 133 11.33 14.18 -17.21
C HIS A 133 10.28 13.08 -17.10
N MET A 134 9.04 13.45 -16.80
CA MET A 134 7.94 12.47 -16.71
C MET A 134 7.53 11.93 -18.08
N PHE A 135 7.55 12.76 -19.13
CA PHE A 135 6.95 12.41 -20.42
C PHE A 135 7.92 12.52 -21.60
N GLU A 136 8.55 13.69 -21.83
CA GLU A 136 9.34 13.91 -23.05
C GLU A 136 10.56 12.99 -23.09
N THR A 137 11.32 12.92 -21.99
CA THR A 137 12.52 12.07 -21.94
C THR A 137 12.20 10.57 -22.04
N LEU A 138 10.95 10.19 -21.74
CA LEU A 138 10.45 8.82 -21.80
C LEU A 138 9.68 8.52 -23.12
N ASN A 139 9.85 9.38 -24.12
CA ASN A 139 9.28 9.17 -25.45
C ASN A 139 7.74 9.13 -25.48
N PHE A 140 7.05 9.73 -24.49
CA PHE A 140 5.61 9.87 -24.54
C PHE A 140 5.19 10.89 -25.61
N PRO A 141 4.35 10.52 -26.56
CA PRO A 141 3.86 11.48 -27.55
C PRO A 141 2.94 12.52 -26.93
N LYS A 142 2.88 13.71 -27.56
CA LYS A 142 1.89 14.73 -27.17
C LYS A 142 0.48 14.17 -27.37
N GLY A 143 -0.39 14.33 -26.36
CA GLY A 143 -1.75 13.79 -26.39
C GLY A 143 -1.87 12.31 -25.98
N HIS A 144 -0.83 11.72 -25.41
CA HIS A 144 -0.92 10.40 -24.81
C HIS A 144 -1.84 10.45 -23.57
N PRO A 145 -2.76 9.47 -23.37
CA PRO A 145 -3.70 9.48 -22.24
C PRO A 145 -3.04 9.60 -20.86
N ALA A 146 -1.85 9.03 -20.68
CA ALA A 146 -1.09 9.14 -19.41
C ALA A 146 -0.65 10.59 -19.06
N ARG A 147 -0.87 11.57 -19.96
CA ARG A 147 -0.64 13.00 -19.68
C ARG A 147 -1.88 13.73 -19.18
N ASP A 148 -3.01 13.04 -19.06
CA ASP A 148 -4.25 13.63 -18.59
C ASP A 148 -4.26 13.77 -17.06
N ASP A 149 -4.94 14.80 -16.57
CA ASP A 149 -5.11 15.11 -15.15
C ASP A 149 -5.81 14.00 -14.35
N TYR A 150 -6.44 13.05 -15.04
CA TYR A 150 -7.15 11.95 -14.41
C TYR A 150 -6.23 10.92 -13.74
N ASP A 151 -5.02 10.74 -14.28
CA ASP A 151 -4.08 9.71 -13.79
C ASP A 151 -2.89 10.32 -13.03
N THR A 152 -2.69 11.65 -13.11
CA THR A 152 -1.51 12.34 -12.58
C THR A 152 -1.90 13.53 -11.71
N PHE A 153 -1.39 13.60 -10.49
CA PHE A 153 -1.54 14.79 -9.65
C PHE A 153 -0.66 15.93 -10.18
N MET A 154 -1.28 17.08 -10.44
CA MET A 154 -0.59 18.29 -10.86
C MET A 154 -0.66 19.36 -9.79
N THR A 155 0.37 20.20 -9.70
CA THR A 155 0.41 21.35 -8.78
C THR A 155 -0.21 22.58 -9.42
N GLU A 156 -0.60 23.57 -8.60
CA GLU A 156 -0.98 24.89 -9.08
C GLU A 156 0.24 25.71 -9.52
N GLU A 157 1.41 25.43 -8.94
CA GLU A 157 2.68 26.05 -9.34
C GLU A 157 3.13 25.51 -10.69
N THR A 158 3.74 26.40 -11.47
CA THR A 158 4.22 26.10 -12.81
C THR A 158 5.73 26.35 -12.93
N ASP A 159 6.35 25.68 -13.87
CA ASP A 159 7.72 25.94 -14.27
C ASP A 159 7.84 27.27 -15.06
N GLN A 160 9.06 27.58 -15.50
CA GLN A 160 9.35 28.81 -16.29
C GLN A 160 8.66 28.85 -17.67
N ASN A 161 8.12 27.72 -18.15
CA ASN A 161 7.38 27.58 -19.41
C ASN A 161 5.85 27.66 -19.19
N GLY A 162 5.39 27.75 -17.93
CA GLY A 162 3.99 27.76 -17.56
C GLY A 162 3.36 26.35 -17.46
N GLU A 163 4.17 25.29 -17.47
CA GLU A 163 3.71 23.93 -17.31
C GLU A 163 3.66 23.56 -15.81
N PRO A 164 2.56 22.97 -15.31
CA PRO A 164 2.45 22.55 -13.90
C PRO A 164 3.50 21.50 -13.57
N PHE A 165 4.00 21.54 -12.33
CA PHE A 165 4.74 20.41 -11.78
C PHE A 165 3.80 19.25 -11.49
N ILE A 166 4.36 18.07 -11.35
CA ILE A 166 3.62 16.82 -11.16
C ILE A 166 4.16 16.04 -9.97
N ALA A 167 3.30 15.26 -9.33
CA ALA A 167 3.72 14.17 -8.46
C ALA A 167 3.97 12.93 -9.35
N PRO A 168 5.19 12.37 -9.39
CA PRO A 168 5.54 11.31 -10.32
C PRO A 168 4.66 10.06 -10.14
N ALA A 169 4.06 9.57 -11.23
CA ALA A 169 3.26 8.35 -11.24
C ALA A 169 4.11 7.07 -11.38
N HIS A 170 5.41 7.22 -11.63
CA HIS A 170 6.40 6.13 -11.68
C HIS A 170 7.81 6.67 -11.46
N THR A 171 8.70 5.82 -10.99
CA THR A 171 10.10 6.19 -10.72
C THR A 171 10.95 6.36 -11.99
N SER A 172 10.40 6.03 -13.18
CA SER A 172 11.06 6.25 -14.49
C SER A 172 11.38 7.72 -14.78
N THR A 173 10.76 8.68 -14.08
CA THR A 173 11.12 10.10 -14.17
C THR A 173 12.60 10.35 -13.89
N MET A 174 13.21 9.47 -13.08
CA MET A 174 14.63 9.52 -12.76
C MET A 174 15.53 8.95 -13.85
N GLN A 175 14.99 8.19 -14.82
CA GLN A 175 15.80 7.47 -15.81
C GLN A 175 16.74 8.40 -16.58
N ASN A 176 16.24 9.52 -17.10
CA ASN A 176 17.07 10.48 -17.84
C ASN A 176 18.17 11.08 -16.97
N ARG A 177 17.86 11.44 -15.71
CA ARG A 177 18.83 11.99 -14.77
C ARG A 177 19.91 11.00 -14.41
N VAL A 178 19.52 9.75 -14.15
CA VAL A 178 20.44 8.64 -13.86
C VAL A 178 21.36 8.39 -15.05
N LEU A 179 20.81 8.29 -16.24
CA LEU A 179 21.58 8.08 -17.46
C LEU A 179 22.58 9.22 -17.70
N LYS A 180 22.17 10.48 -17.54
CA LYS A 180 23.08 11.63 -17.66
C LYS A 180 24.15 11.66 -16.58
N LYS A 181 23.79 11.36 -15.33
CA LYS A 181 24.73 11.34 -14.19
C LYS A 181 25.84 10.33 -14.38
N TYR A 182 25.50 9.14 -14.87
CA TYR A 182 26.43 8.02 -15.01
C TYR A 182 26.98 7.83 -16.42
N LYS A 183 26.58 8.67 -17.39
CA LYS A 183 27.11 8.64 -18.76
C LYS A 183 28.66 8.57 -18.84
N PRO A 184 29.43 9.31 -17.99
CA PRO A 184 30.90 9.23 -18.02
C PRO A 184 31.49 7.82 -17.79
N GLN A 185 30.72 6.89 -17.17
CA GLN A 185 31.14 5.51 -17.01
C GLN A 185 31.24 4.79 -18.36
N LEU A 186 30.33 5.09 -19.30
CA LEU A 186 30.32 4.50 -20.63
C LEU A 186 31.59 4.86 -21.44
N ASP A 187 32.16 6.02 -21.20
CA ASP A 187 33.42 6.46 -21.85
C ASP A 187 34.64 5.64 -21.34
N ASN A 188 34.48 4.99 -20.16
CA ASN A 188 35.48 4.10 -19.57
C ASN A 188 35.14 2.60 -19.81
N ASP A 189 34.22 2.30 -20.70
CA ASP A 189 33.69 0.94 -20.93
C ASP A 189 33.02 0.29 -19.71
N GLU A 190 32.55 1.09 -18.75
CA GLU A 190 31.80 0.65 -17.59
C GLU A 190 30.30 0.83 -17.85
N PRO A 191 29.45 -0.18 -17.60
CA PRO A 191 28.01 -0.04 -17.81
C PRO A 191 27.38 0.87 -16.76
N ILE A 192 26.28 1.54 -17.13
CA ILE A 192 25.37 2.17 -16.19
C ILE A 192 24.46 1.09 -15.63
N ALA A 193 24.46 0.92 -14.31
CA ALA A 193 23.57 0.01 -13.60
C ALA A 193 23.01 0.71 -12.38
N ALA A 194 21.71 1.05 -12.37
CA ALA A 194 21.09 1.79 -11.30
C ALA A 194 19.67 1.30 -11.03
N VAL A 195 19.23 1.39 -9.76
CA VAL A 195 17.86 1.11 -9.32
C VAL A 195 17.36 2.28 -8.49
N VAL A 196 16.11 2.63 -8.67
CA VAL A 196 15.42 3.74 -7.99
C VAL A 196 14.20 3.17 -7.26
N PRO A 197 14.34 2.73 -6.01
CA PRO A 197 13.22 2.34 -5.16
C PRO A 197 12.68 3.57 -4.44
N ASP A 198 11.48 4.06 -4.82
CA ASP A 198 10.95 5.26 -4.20
C ASP A 198 9.42 5.35 -4.32
N ARG A 199 8.87 6.38 -3.71
CA ARG A 199 7.44 6.68 -3.66
C ARG A 199 6.95 7.25 -4.98
N VAL A 200 5.73 6.86 -5.37
CA VAL A 200 5.04 7.35 -6.55
C VAL A 200 3.58 7.63 -6.23
N PHE A 201 2.93 8.43 -7.09
CA PHE A 201 1.59 8.97 -6.83
C PHE A 201 0.72 8.80 -8.06
N ARG A 202 -0.50 8.26 -7.89
CA ARG A 202 -1.48 8.15 -8.96
C ARG A 202 -2.85 8.62 -8.50
N ASN A 203 -3.52 9.37 -9.35
CA ASN A 203 -4.88 9.81 -9.08
C ASN A 203 -5.88 8.72 -9.50
N GLU A 204 -5.96 7.68 -8.69
CA GLU A 204 -6.81 6.51 -8.91
C GLU A 204 -7.86 6.41 -7.80
N ASP A 205 -8.97 5.69 -8.06
CA ASP A 205 -9.94 5.37 -7.02
C ASP A 205 -9.34 4.37 -6.01
N LEU A 206 -9.56 4.64 -4.73
CA LEU A 206 -9.03 3.82 -3.64
C LEU A 206 -9.81 2.52 -3.50
N ASP A 207 -9.10 1.40 -3.56
CA ASP A 207 -9.67 0.09 -3.26
C ASP A 207 -8.65 -0.82 -2.55
N ALA A 208 -8.91 -2.11 -2.42
CA ALA A 208 -8.01 -3.05 -1.77
C ALA A 208 -6.70 -3.30 -2.54
N ARG A 209 -6.57 -2.82 -3.78
CA ARG A 209 -5.44 -3.06 -4.68
C ARG A 209 -4.80 -1.77 -5.21
N HIS A 210 -5.49 -0.64 -5.07
CA HIS A 210 -5.08 0.67 -5.56
C HIS A 210 -5.03 1.68 -4.43
N GLU A 211 -3.93 2.40 -4.34
CA GLU A 211 -3.67 3.49 -3.40
C GLU A 211 -3.09 4.68 -4.16
N HIS A 212 -3.39 5.89 -3.71
CA HIS A 212 -2.84 7.11 -4.31
C HIS A 212 -1.32 7.19 -4.18
N THR A 213 -0.79 6.65 -3.12
CA THR A 213 0.63 6.65 -2.77
C THR A 213 1.10 5.22 -2.60
N PHE A 214 2.12 4.83 -3.34
CA PHE A 214 2.71 3.49 -3.21
C PHE A 214 4.20 3.55 -3.56
N TYR A 215 4.92 2.45 -3.33
CA TYR A 215 6.33 2.37 -3.67
C TYR A 215 6.56 1.55 -4.93
N GLN A 216 7.43 2.05 -5.77
CA GLN A 216 7.86 1.38 -6.99
C GLN A 216 9.37 1.22 -6.96
N PHE A 217 9.89 0.17 -7.56
CA PHE A 217 11.29 0.05 -7.87
C PHE A 217 11.45 -0.03 -9.38
N GLU A 218 12.39 0.72 -9.89
CA GLU A 218 12.75 0.73 -11.29
C GLU A 218 14.24 0.58 -11.45
N GLY A 219 14.66 -0.15 -12.47
CA GLY A 219 16.07 -0.29 -12.76
C GLY A 219 16.38 -0.05 -14.22
N VAL A 220 17.60 0.43 -14.46
CA VAL A 220 18.18 0.62 -15.78
C VAL A 220 19.56 -0.01 -15.84
N TYR A 221 19.86 -0.60 -16.99
CA TYR A 221 21.18 -1.09 -17.34
C TYR A 221 21.52 -0.69 -18.77
N VAL A 222 22.62 0.03 -18.97
CA VAL A 222 23.06 0.51 -20.30
C VAL A 222 24.53 0.20 -20.49
N GLY A 223 24.89 -0.32 -21.64
CA GLY A 223 26.25 -0.66 -22.02
C GLY A 223 26.37 -1.03 -23.47
N LYS A 224 27.56 -1.53 -23.88
CA LYS A 224 27.76 -2.13 -25.21
C LYS A 224 27.16 -3.55 -25.24
N ASP A 225 26.61 -3.94 -26.38
CA ASP A 225 26.11 -5.29 -26.67
C ASP A 225 25.05 -5.80 -25.68
N VAL A 226 24.31 -4.90 -25.01
CA VAL A 226 23.21 -5.25 -24.09
C VAL A 226 22.01 -5.74 -24.90
N HIS A 227 21.41 -6.87 -24.49
CA HIS A 227 20.31 -7.50 -25.19
C HIS A 227 19.23 -8.04 -24.22
N ALA A 228 18.04 -8.35 -24.73
CA ALA A 228 16.89 -8.78 -23.94
C ALA A 228 17.13 -10.04 -23.08
N GLY A 229 18.02 -10.93 -23.51
CA GLY A 229 18.41 -12.09 -22.69
C GLY A 229 19.08 -11.71 -21.38
N MET A 230 19.86 -10.61 -21.37
CA MET A 230 20.46 -10.09 -20.13
C MET A 230 19.39 -9.52 -19.20
N LEU A 231 18.37 -8.81 -19.73
CA LEU A 231 17.23 -8.34 -18.95
C LEU A 231 16.53 -9.52 -18.25
N VAL A 232 16.20 -10.57 -19.00
CA VAL A 232 15.50 -11.74 -18.44
C VAL A 232 16.34 -12.41 -17.36
N ALA A 233 17.64 -12.58 -17.60
CA ALA A 233 18.57 -13.19 -16.63
C ALA A 233 18.70 -12.34 -15.34
N THR A 234 18.81 -11.01 -15.47
CA THR A 234 18.88 -10.08 -14.34
C THR A 234 17.62 -10.17 -13.46
N LEU A 235 16.45 -10.10 -14.07
CA LEU A 235 15.18 -10.17 -13.32
C LEU A 235 14.94 -11.55 -12.72
N GLN A 236 15.30 -12.62 -13.43
CA GLN A 236 15.19 -13.98 -12.91
C GLN A 236 16.11 -14.15 -11.68
N GLN A 237 17.37 -13.73 -11.76
CA GLN A 237 18.32 -13.81 -10.65
C GLN A 237 17.82 -13.01 -9.44
N PHE A 238 17.36 -11.79 -9.66
CA PHE A 238 16.79 -10.94 -8.62
C PHE A 238 15.62 -11.63 -7.90
N LEU A 239 14.63 -12.14 -8.65
CA LEU A 239 13.43 -12.74 -8.07
C LEU A 239 13.70 -14.08 -7.40
N GLN A 240 14.65 -14.88 -7.92
CA GLN A 240 15.07 -16.11 -7.27
C GLN A 240 15.74 -15.84 -5.92
N GLU A 241 16.54 -14.80 -5.83
CA GLU A 241 17.18 -14.39 -4.58
C GLU A 241 16.14 -13.81 -3.60
N TYR A 242 15.25 -12.95 -4.08
CA TYR A 242 14.20 -12.33 -3.27
C TYR A 242 13.25 -13.37 -2.64
N TYR A 243 12.83 -14.38 -3.38
CA TYR A 243 11.95 -15.44 -2.88
C TYR A 243 12.70 -16.64 -2.31
N GLY A 244 14.01 -16.71 -2.44
CA GLY A 244 14.83 -17.84 -1.99
C GLY A 244 14.51 -19.16 -2.69
N LYS A 245 14.02 -19.10 -3.94
CA LYS A 245 13.56 -20.28 -4.71
C LYS A 245 13.98 -20.20 -6.17
N GLN A 246 14.16 -21.37 -6.79
CA GLN A 246 14.24 -21.46 -8.25
C GLN A 246 12.86 -21.18 -8.85
N LEU A 247 12.79 -20.20 -9.74
CA LEU A 247 11.55 -19.77 -10.38
C LEU A 247 11.71 -19.78 -11.91
N ASP A 248 10.70 -20.30 -12.57
CA ASP A 248 10.60 -20.16 -14.02
C ASP A 248 10.04 -18.77 -14.36
N VAL A 249 10.53 -18.22 -15.45
CA VAL A 249 10.13 -16.90 -15.94
C VAL A 249 9.62 -16.98 -17.36
N ARG A 250 8.72 -16.08 -17.70
CA ARG A 250 8.26 -15.85 -19.06
C ARG A 250 8.09 -14.36 -19.32
N VAL A 251 8.23 -13.94 -20.55
CA VAL A 251 7.95 -12.58 -20.99
C VAL A 251 6.83 -12.62 -22.03
N ASN A 252 5.84 -11.77 -21.85
CA ASN A 252 4.74 -11.59 -22.78
C ASN A 252 4.97 -10.26 -23.52
N PRO A 253 4.75 -10.18 -24.84
CA PRO A 253 4.82 -8.91 -25.56
C PRO A 253 3.85 -7.89 -24.97
N PHE A 254 4.34 -6.67 -24.80
CA PHE A 254 3.55 -5.55 -24.32
C PHE A 254 3.96 -4.25 -25.03
N TYR A 255 3.38 -3.12 -24.66
CA TYR A 255 3.75 -1.83 -25.24
C TYR A 255 3.96 -0.79 -24.13
N PHE A 256 5.14 -0.16 -24.16
CA PHE A 256 5.44 1.05 -23.42
C PHE A 256 6.14 2.04 -24.37
N PRO A 257 5.87 3.37 -24.28
CA PRO A 257 6.51 4.36 -25.15
C PRO A 257 8.03 4.41 -25.05
N PHE A 258 8.54 4.07 -23.87
CA PHE A 258 9.97 4.21 -23.50
C PHE A 258 10.79 2.93 -23.68
N THR A 259 10.18 1.83 -24.14
CA THR A 259 10.88 0.57 -24.43
C THR A 259 10.47 -0.02 -25.77
N GLU A 260 11.43 -0.68 -26.46
CA GLU A 260 11.22 -1.37 -27.73
C GLU A 260 12.30 -2.46 -27.94
N PRO A 261 11.95 -3.76 -27.89
CA PRO A 261 10.65 -4.32 -27.54
C PRO A 261 10.29 -4.16 -26.05
N SER A 262 8.98 -4.11 -25.77
CA SER A 262 8.42 -4.06 -24.41
C SER A 262 7.83 -5.40 -24.02
N PHE A 263 7.89 -5.72 -22.74
CA PHE A 263 7.40 -6.98 -22.18
C PHE A 263 6.72 -6.79 -20.85
N GLU A 264 5.72 -7.61 -20.58
CA GLU A 264 5.33 -7.97 -19.21
C GLU A 264 6.14 -9.18 -18.75
N PHE A 265 6.73 -9.07 -17.57
CA PHE A 265 7.51 -10.12 -16.97
C PHE A 265 6.66 -10.89 -15.96
N ALA A 266 6.54 -12.19 -16.18
CA ALA A 266 5.82 -13.09 -15.30
C ALA A 266 6.74 -14.17 -14.77
N LEU A 267 6.48 -14.56 -13.49
CA LEU A 267 7.17 -15.65 -12.82
C LEU A 267 6.19 -16.76 -12.42
N SER A 268 6.72 -17.98 -12.34
CA SER A 268 5.98 -19.08 -11.72
C SER A 268 5.68 -18.74 -10.27
N CYS A 269 4.43 -18.96 -9.85
CA CYS A 269 3.99 -18.57 -8.52
C CYS A 269 4.87 -19.19 -7.41
N PRO A 270 5.57 -18.37 -6.59
CA PRO A 270 6.46 -18.88 -5.55
C PRO A 270 5.73 -19.55 -4.39
N PHE A 271 4.39 -19.44 -4.32
CA PHE A 271 3.59 -19.92 -3.21
C PHE A 271 2.90 -21.26 -3.49
N CYS A 272 2.72 -21.67 -4.74
CA CYS A 272 1.94 -22.86 -5.09
C CYS A 272 2.61 -23.78 -6.11
N ASP A 273 3.86 -23.54 -6.50
CA ASP A 273 4.61 -24.34 -7.47
C ASP A 273 3.81 -24.63 -8.76
N LYS A 274 3.19 -23.61 -9.32
CA LYS A 274 2.33 -23.62 -10.53
C LYS A 274 1.00 -24.39 -10.38
N LYS A 275 0.64 -24.86 -9.18
CA LYS A 275 -0.62 -25.61 -8.98
C LYS A 275 -1.86 -24.72 -8.97
N GLY A 276 -1.68 -23.42 -8.87
CA GLY A 276 -2.74 -22.43 -8.71
C GLY A 276 -3.12 -22.19 -7.25
N CYS A 277 -3.21 -20.92 -6.85
CA CYS A 277 -3.66 -20.49 -5.52
C CYS A 277 -4.33 -19.10 -5.64
N LYS A 278 -4.91 -18.61 -4.54
CA LYS A 278 -5.54 -17.28 -4.52
C LYS A 278 -4.60 -16.16 -4.96
N VAL A 279 -3.32 -16.22 -4.58
CA VAL A 279 -2.32 -15.18 -4.90
C VAL A 279 -2.11 -15.04 -6.42
N CYS A 280 -2.08 -16.16 -7.14
CA CYS A 280 -1.93 -16.17 -8.60
C CYS A 280 -3.26 -16.33 -9.35
N SER A 281 -4.40 -16.08 -8.71
CA SER A 281 -5.74 -16.25 -9.31
C SER A 281 -5.95 -17.63 -9.94
N TYR A 282 -5.33 -18.65 -9.34
CA TYR A 282 -5.34 -20.07 -9.77
C TYR A 282 -4.64 -20.35 -11.12
N GLU A 283 -3.89 -19.39 -11.66
CA GLU A 283 -3.19 -19.56 -12.94
C GLU A 283 -1.80 -20.19 -12.83
N GLY A 284 -1.23 -20.22 -11.61
CA GLY A 284 0.12 -20.72 -11.36
C GLY A 284 1.25 -19.77 -11.81
N TRP A 285 0.90 -18.60 -12.37
CA TRP A 285 1.82 -17.54 -12.82
C TRP A 285 1.40 -16.19 -12.26
N ILE A 286 2.36 -15.29 -12.06
CA ILE A 286 2.12 -13.94 -11.58
C ILE A 286 2.80 -12.96 -12.55
N GLU A 287 2.03 -12.11 -13.20
CA GLU A 287 2.53 -10.92 -13.89
C GLU A 287 2.96 -9.89 -12.86
N LEU A 288 4.24 -9.54 -12.84
CA LEU A 288 4.83 -8.81 -11.74
C LEU A 288 5.26 -7.39 -12.09
N LEU A 289 5.87 -7.23 -13.27
CA LEU A 289 6.48 -5.96 -13.66
C LEU A 289 6.51 -5.77 -15.17
N GLY A 290 6.57 -4.50 -15.59
CA GLY A 290 6.85 -4.11 -16.97
C GLY A 290 8.35 -3.99 -17.19
N CYS A 291 8.82 -4.39 -18.38
CA CYS A 291 10.23 -4.27 -18.74
C CYS A 291 10.42 -4.19 -20.26
N GLY A 292 11.64 -3.91 -20.68
CA GLY A 292 11.97 -3.91 -22.11
C GLY A 292 13.35 -3.35 -22.41
N MET A 293 13.71 -3.36 -23.68
CA MET A 293 14.90 -2.67 -24.15
C MET A 293 14.61 -1.17 -24.22
N ILE A 294 15.50 -0.34 -23.72
CA ILE A 294 15.32 1.11 -23.71
C ILE A 294 15.17 1.64 -25.14
N HIS A 295 14.12 2.40 -25.37
CA HIS A 295 13.87 2.99 -26.69
C HIS A 295 15.01 3.94 -27.08
N PRO A 296 15.49 3.94 -28.35
CA PRO A 296 16.59 4.79 -28.81
C PRO A 296 16.40 6.29 -28.50
N ASN A 297 15.16 6.78 -28.52
CA ASN A 297 14.88 8.20 -28.19
C ASN A 297 15.15 8.53 -26.74
N VAL A 298 14.94 7.59 -25.79
CA VAL A 298 15.26 7.77 -24.38
C VAL A 298 16.77 7.88 -24.18
N LEU A 299 17.58 7.06 -24.87
CA LEU A 299 19.04 7.17 -24.86
C LEU A 299 19.50 8.52 -25.43
N ARG A 300 18.93 8.94 -26.58
CA ARG A 300 19.24 10.26 -27.18
C ARG A 300 18.88 11.42 -26.24
N ALA A 301 17.77 11.36 -25.52
CA ALA A 301 17.38 12.37 -24.54
C ALA A 301 18.38 12.49 -23.39
N ALA A 302 19.16 11.43 -23.14
CA ALA A 302 20.26 11.41 -22.16
C ALA A 302 21.65 11.67 -22.81
N ASP A 303 21.70 12.12 -24.06
CA ASP A 303 22.93 12.34 -24.83
C ASP A 303 23.79 11.06 -25.00
N ILE A 304 23.16 9.88 -25.02
CA ILE A 304 23.81 8.59 -25.25
C ILE A 304 23.51 8.15 -26.69
N ASP A 305 24.57 7.74 -27.43
CA ASP A 305 24.45 7.31 -28.82
C ASP A 305 23.86 5.87 -28.90
N PRO A 306 22.62 5.70 -29.40
CA PRO A 306 21.98 4.39 -29.48
C PRO A 306 22.56 3.48 -30.59
N SER A 307 23.48 3.98 -31.42
CA SER A 307 24.21 3.16 -32.38
C SER A 307 25.39 2.42 -31.74
N VAL A 308 25.84 2.87 -30.56
CA VAL A 308 26.96 2.32 -29.80
C VAL A 308 26.48 1.58 -28.56
N TYR A 309 25.49 2.15 -27.88
CA TYR A 309 25.02 1.65 -26.61
C TYR A 309 23.56 1.21 -26.71
N THR A 310 23.26 0.12 -26.04
CA THR A 310 21.90 -0.38 -25.82
C THR A 310 21.66 -0.56 -24.33
N GLY A 311 20.41 -0.76 -23.95
CA GLY A 311 20.12 -0.96 -22.54
C GLY A 311 18.73 -1.56 -22.34
N PHE A 312 18.46 -1.94 -21.13
CA PHE A 312 17.14 -2.39 -20.70
C PHE A 312 16.70 -1.68 -19.42
N ALA A 313 15.39 -1.62 -19.24
CA ALA A 313 14.75 -1.07 -18.05
C ALA A 313 13.60 -1.97 -17.58
N TRP A 314 13.29 -1.88 -16.30
CA TRP A 314 12.14 -2.55 -15.69
C TRP A 314 11.57 -1.69 -14.57
N GLY A 315 10.28 -1.89 -14.26
CA GLY A 315 9.61 -1.25 -13.15
C GLY A 315 8.52 -2.13 -12.54
N GLY A 316 8.43 -2.17 -11.22
CA GLY A 316 7.45 -2.95 -10.48
C GLY A 316 7.04 -2.30 -9.17
N GLY A 317 5.81 -2.59 -8.72
CA GLY A 317 5.29 -2.10 -7.44
C GLY A 317 5.85 -2.91 -6.27
N VAL A 318 6.46 -2.23 -5.29
CA VAL A 318 6.97 -2.86 -4.05
C VAL A 318 5.80 -3.34 -3.20
N ASP A 319 4.77 -2.53 -3.04
CA ASP A 319 3.57 -2.84 -2.26
C ASP A 319 2.98 -4.19 -2.67
N ARG A 320 2.86 -4.44 -3.98
CA ARG A 320 2.36 -5.71 -4.50
C ARG A 320 3.27 -6.89 -4.13
N LEU A 321 4.59 -6.70 -4.14
CA LEU A 321 5.54 -7.73 -3.70
C LEU A 321 5.33 -8.08 -2.23
N VAL A 322 5.18 -7.05 -1.38
CA VAL A 322 4.97 -7.21 0.07
C VAL A 322 3.62 -7.85 0.35
N MET A 323 2.55 -7.38 -0.30
CA MET A 323 1.21 -7.98 -0.17
C MET A 323 1.24 -9.48 -0.46
N MET A 324 1.89 -9.88 -1.55
CA MET A 324 2.01 -11.29 -1.91
C MET A 324 2.85 -12.09 -0.92
N LYS A 325 3.97 -11.54 -0.47
CA LYS A 325 4.90 -12.22 0.44
C LYS A 325 4.32 -12.41 1.83
N GLU A 326 3.65 -11.41 2.35
CA GLU A 326 3.11 -11.36 3.72
C GLU A 326 1.61 -11.73 3.79
N ALA A 327 1.00 -12.11 2.65
CA ALA A 327 -0.42 -12.44 2.53
C ALA A 327 -1.36 -11.30 2.99
N ILE A 328 -1.00 -10.05 2.67
CA ILE A 328 -1.80 -8.87 2.98
C ILE A 328 -2.86 -8.71 1.89
N GLU A 329 -4.13 -8.59 2.29
CA GLU A 329 -5.26 -8.56 1.36
C GLU A 329 -5.64 -7.13 0.90
N ASP A 330 -5.18 -6.09 1.62
CA ASP A 330 -5.59 -4.70 1.38
C ASP A 330 -4.38 -3.76 1.47
N VAL A 331 -4.05 -3.10 0.35
CA VAL A 331 -2.90 -2.18 0.24
C VAL A 331 -3.02 -0.97 1.19
N ARG A 332 -4.23 -0.53 1.49
CA ARG A 332 -4.50 0.62 2.37
C ARG A 332 -4.00 0.44 3.80
N HIS A 333 -3.66 -0.78 4.19
CA HIS A 333 -3.04 -1.03 5.49
C HIS A 333 -1.64 -0.44 5.60
N PHE A 334 -0.90 -0.30 4.50
CA PHE A 334 0.45 0.24 4.52
C PHE A 334 0.49 1.72 4.91
N GLU A 335 -0.47 2.52 4.43
CA GLU A 335 -0.55 3.95 4.74
C GLU A 335 -1.45 4.23 5.96
N SER A 336 -2.02 3.20 6.58
CA SER A 336 -2.84 3.36 7.78
C SER A 336 -1.98 3.48 9.04
N GLY A 337 -2.37 4.36 9.96
CA GLY A 337 -1.77 4.47 11.30
C GLY A 337 -2.15 3.34 12.27
N LYS A 338 -2.61 2.18 11.79
CA LYS A 338 -3.06 1.06 12.62
C LYS A 338 -1.88 0.31 13.21
N LEU A 339 -1.54 0.61 14.46
CA LEU A 339 -0.41 -0.01 15.17
C LEU A 339 -0.57 -1.54 15.29
N ASP A 340 -1.79 -2.04 15.44
CA ASP A 340 -2.03 -3.49 15.52
C ASP A 340 -1.68 -4.23 14.21
N PHE A 341 -1.77 -3.55 13.07
CA PHE A 341 -1.26 -4.07 11.79
C PHE A 341 0.26 -4.01 11.77
N LEU A 342 0.85 -2.83 12.03
CA LEU A 342 2.29 -2.62 11.93
C LEU A 342 3.11 -3.50 12.90
N ARG A 343 2.54 -3.83 14.07
CA ARG A 343 3.20 -4.71 15.07
C ARG A 343 3.28 -6.17 14.69
N GLN A 344 2.66 -6.59 13.58
CA GLN A 344 2.72 -7.97 13.10
C GLN A 344 4.02 -8.27 12.34
N PHE A 345 4.77 -7.25 11.98
CA PHE A 345 6.00 -7.30 11.21
C PHE A 345 7.21 -6.87 12.06
#